data_be65c280ba9dcb4b6a2ca3435593ed38
#
_entry.id   be65c280ba9dcb4b6a2ca3435593ed38
#
_cell.length_a   1.000
_cell.length_b   1.000
_cell.length_c   1.000
_cell.angle_alpha   90.00
_cell.angle_beta   90.00
_cell.angle_gamma   90.00
#
_symmetry.space_group_name_H-M   'P 1'
#
loop_
_entity.id
_entity.type
_entity.pdbx_description
1 polymer ?
#
loop_
_entity_poly.entity_id
_entity_poly.type
_entity_poly.pdbx_seq_one_letter_code
_entity_poly.pdbx_strand_id
1 'polypeptide(L)'
;MARTFTSIVELQGAMQQCCTVAIQNACEILLAELQRLIRSEFYDQYTPTMYNRTYQFLESATKEMVTDLCGRVFMDADRMNYLEPHWTGEVQLEAANNSVHGGILVNGGRYWDSFMEYCNANALNILKQELRKQGLNVR
;
A
#
# COMPACT_ATOMS: atom_id res chain seq x y z
N MET A 1 -6.57 -30.26 -8.16
CA MET A 1 -6.05 -31.58 -7.73
C MET A 1 -5.93 -31.58 -6.22
N ALA A 2 -6.49 -32.56 -5.56
CA ALA A 2 -6.38 -32.70 -4.10
C ALA A 2 -4.92 -33.00 -3.73
N ARG A 3 -4.36 -32.29 -2.78
CA ARG A 3 -3.00 -32.48 -2.27
C ARG A 3 -3.08 -33.41 -1.05
N THR A 4 -2.32 -34.49 -1.06
CA THR A 4 -2.25 -35.42 0.06
C THR A 4 -1.01 -35.11 0.89
N PHE A 5 -1.16 -35.02 2.21
CA PHE A 5 -0.06 -34.77 3.13
C PHE A 5 0.20 -36.02 3.96
N THR A 6 1.46 -36.34 4.20
CA THR A 6 1.90 -37.52 4.94
C THR A 6 2.19 -37.22 6.41
N SER A 7 2.29 -35.94 6.77
CA SER A 7 2.51 -35.48 8.15
C SER A 7 1.86 -34.14 8.43
N ILE A 8 1.64 -33.87 9.72
CA ILE A 8 1.14 -32.57 10.22
C ILE A 8 2.11 -31.45 9.86
N VAL A 9 3.41 -31.70 9.92
CA VAL A 9 4.45 -30.71 9.61
C VAL A 9 4.38 -30.31 8.14
N GLU A 10 4.20 -31.28 7.24
CA GLU A 10 4.02 -31.03 5.81
C GLU A 10 2.75 -30.21 5.53
N LEU A 11 1.64 -30.54 6.20
CA LEU A 11 0.39 -29.79 6.09
C LEU A 11 0.56 -28.35 6.59
N GLN A 12 1.18 -28.14 7.75
CA GLN A 12 1.44 -26.81 8.30
C GLN A 12 2.30 -25.96 7.36
N GLY A 13 3.37 -26.53 6.81
CA GLY A 13 4.24 -25.84 5.86
C GLY A 13 3.48 -25.42 4.59
N ALA A 14 2.63 -26.29 4.06
CA ALA A 14 1.82 -25.98 2.88
C ALA A 14 0.77 -24.89 3.18
N MET A 15 0.13 -24.93 4.34
CA MET A 15 -0.82 -23.88 4.75
C MET A 15 -0.12 -22.54 4.96
N GLN A 16 1.04 -22.53 5.60
CA GLN A 16 1.83 -21.31 5.77
C GLN A 16 2.21 -20.70 4.42
N GLN A 17 2.66 -21.52 3.47
CA GLN A 17 2.96 -21.04 2.12
C GLN A 17 1.74 -20.41 1.42
N CYS A 18 0.57 -21.04 1.52
CA CYS A 18 -0.66 -20.47 0.99
C CYS A 18 -1.01 -19.13 1.63
N CYS A 19 -0.86 -19.01 2.95
CA CYS A 19 -1.09 -17.76 3.67
C CYS A 19 -0.10 -16.67 3.25
N THR A 20 1.19 -17.01 3.14
CA THR A 20 2.23 -16.07 2.70
C THR A 20 1.91 -15.50 1.31
N VAL A 21 1.58 -16.35 0.35
CA VAL A 21 1.22 -15.92 -1.01
C VAL A 21 -0.05 -15.06 -1.01
N ALA A 22 -1.07 -15.44 -0.25
CA ALA A 22 -2.31 -14.68 -0.14
C ALA A 22 -2.07 -13.27 0.43
N ILE A 23 -1.23 -13.16 1.46
CA ILE A 23 -0.87 -11.86 2.08
C ILE A 23 -0.07 -11.00 1.09
N GLN A 24 0.89 -11.58 0.38
CA GLN A 24 1.65 -10.86 -0.66
C GLN A 24 0.72 -10.29 -1.73
N ASN A 25 -0.22 -11.10 -2.24
CA ASN A 25 -1.17 -10.67 -3.24
C ASN A 25 -2.14 -9.61 -2.70
N ALA A 26 -2.60 -9.74 -1.46
CA ALA A 26 -3.44 -8.73 -0.81
C ALA A 26 -2.69 -7.39 -0.69
N CYS A 27 -1.41 -7.40 -0.31
CA CYS A 27 -0.57 -6.20 -0.28
C CYS A 27 -0.40 -5.56 -1.66
N GLU A 28 -0.29 -6.35 -2.74
CA GLU A 28 -0.25 -5.81 -4.11
C GLU A 28 -1.54 -5.05 -4.45
N ILE A 29 -2.70 -5.62 -4.14
CA ILE A 29 -4.01 -5.02 -4.40
C ILE A 29 -4.16 -3.71 -3.61
N LEU A 30 -3.80 -3.73 -2.32
CA LEU A 30 -3.86 -2.54 -1.46
C LEU A 30 -2.87 -1.46 -1.90
N LEU A 31 -1.66 -1.83 -2.33
CA LEU A 31 -0.69 -0.89 -2.88
C LEU A 31 -1.21 -0.21 -4.15
N ALA A 32 -1.79 -0.97 -5.06
CA ALA A 32 -2.38 -0.43 -6.28
C ALA A 32 -3.50 0.58 -5.97
N GLU A 33 -4.33 0.30 -4.96
CA GLU A 33 -5.38 1.23 -4.53
C GLU A 33 -4.79 2.50 -3.88
N LEU A 34 -3.78 2.37 -3.03
CA LEU A 34 -3.08 3.54 -2.47
C LEU A 34 -2.51 4.44 -3.57
N GLN A 35 -1.83 3.85 -4.55
CA GLN A 35 -1.29 4.59 -5.69
C GLN A 35 -2.38 5.25 -6.54
N ARG A 36 -3.51 4.58 -6.73
CA ARG A 36 -4.68 5.16 -7.42
C ARG A 36 -5.22 6.38 -6.68
N LEU A 37 -5.35 6.28 -5.35
CA LEU A 37 -5.82 7.39 -4.50
C LEU A 37 -4.85 8.56 -4.47
N ILE A 38 -3.54 8.31 -4.42
CA ILE A 38 -2.53 9.36 -4.53
C ILE A 38 -2.67 10.11 -5.86
N ARG A 39 -2.90 9.41 -6.97
CA ARG A 39 -3.14 10.06 -8.25
C ARG A 39 -4.41 10.91 -8.23
N SER A 40 -5.54 10.33 -7.86
CA SER A 40 -6.85 11.00 -7.93
C SER A 40 -7.03 12.10 -6.87
N GLU A 41 -6.53 11.91 -5.66
CA GLU A 41 -6.79 12.82 -4.53
C GLU A 41 -5.61 13.74 -4.18
N PHE A 42 -4.45 13.55 -4.81
CA PHE A 42 -3.30 14.41 -4.66
C PHE A 42 -2.88 15.04 -6.00
N TYR A 43 -2.43 14.24 -6.97
CA TYR A 43 -1.91 14.77 -8.22
C TYR A 43 -2.94 15.44 -9.12
N ASP A 44 -4.15 14.89 -9.21
CA ASP A 44 -5.21 15.41 -10.07
C ASP A 44 -5.89 16.66 -9.50
N GLN A 45 -5.56 17.05 -8.26
CA GLN A 45 -6.14 18.24 -7.62
C GLN A 45 -5.55 19.55 -8.17
N TYR A 46 -4.36 19.52 -8.78
CA TYR A 46 -3.73 20.70 -9.34
C TYR A 46 -2.75 20.37 -10.47
N THR A 47 -2.51 21.34 -11.33
CA THR A 47 -1.47 21.28 -12.38
C THR A 47 -0.35 22.24 -12.01
N PRO A 48 0.89 21.78 -11.77
CA PRO A 48 2.00 22.66 -11.45
C PRO A 48 2.37 23.53 -12.66
N THR A 49 2.59 24.81 -12.41
CA THR A 49 3.01 25.80 -13.43
C THR A 49 4.46 26.21 -13.31
N MET A 50 5.09 25.98 -12.14
CA MET A 50 6.44 26.44 -11.82
C MET A 50 7.48 25.33 -11.74
N TYR A 51 7.09 24.07 -11.79
CA TYR A 51 8.00 22.92 -11.69
C TYR A 51 7.44 21.69 -12.41
N ASN A 52 8.32 20.76 -12.72
CA ASN A 52 7.92 19.45 -13.25
C ASN A 52 7.77 18.46 -12.11
N ARG A 53 6.69 17.67 -12.13
CA ARG A 53 6.46 16.60 -11.15
C ARG A 53 7.51 15.50 -11.29
N THR A 54 8.11 15.11 -10.17
CA THR A 54 9.05 13.97 -10.13
C THR A 54 8.34 12.64 -9.87
N TYR A 55 7.09 12.67 -9.39
CA TYR A 55 6.30 11.50 -8.97
C TYR A 55 6.92 10.69 -7.82
N GLN A 56 7.94 11.20 -7.15
CA GLN A 56 8.57 10.53 -6.01
C GLN A 56 7.57 10.25 -4.88
N PHE A 57 6.60 11.14 -4.66
CA PHE A 57 5.54 10.93 -3.68
C PHE A 57 4.68 9.70 -4.02
N LEU A 58 4.31 9.50 -5.28
CA LEU A 58 3.61 8.31 -5.74
C LEU A 58 4.47 7.05 -5.57
N GLU A 59 5.75 7.14 -5.92
CA GLU A 59 6.71 6.04 -5.85
C GLU A 59 7.10 5.69 -4.42
N SER A 60 6.86 6.59 -3.45
CA SER A 60 7.08 6.32 -2.03
C SER A 60 6.05 5.35 -1.44
N ALA A 61 4.87 5.21 -2.06
CA ALA A 61 3.94 4.16 -1.71
C ALA A 61 4.56 2.79 -2.04
N THR A 62 4.70 1.93 -1.05
CA THR A 62 5.36 0.65 -1.18
C THR A 62 4.77 -0.41 -0.24
N LYS A 63 5.23 -1.62 -0.40
CA LYS A 63 4.85 -2.75 0.44
C LYS A 63 6.07 -3.58 0.82
N GLU A 64 5.96 -4.31 1.91
CA GLU A 64 6.93 -5.33 2.30
C GLU A 64 6.28 -6.43 3.10
N MET A 65 6.91 -7.60 3.12
CA MET A 65 6.60 -8.65 4.08
C MET A 65 7.50 -8.46 5.31
N VAL A 66 6.86 -8.21 6.47
CA VAL A 66 7.55 -8.08 7.76
C VAL A 66 7.93 -9.47 8.30
N THR A 67 7.03 -10.43 8.12
CA THR A 67 7.23 -11.87 8.37
C THR A 67 6.52 -12.66 7.28
N ASP A 68 6.64 -13.98 7.27
CA ASP A 68 5.91 -14.85 6.33
C ASP A 68 4.39 -14.69 6.41
N LEU A 69 3.87 -14.26 7.57
CA LEU A 69 2.43 -14.09 7.83
C LEU A 69 2.03 -12.65 8.13
N CYS A 70 2.90 -11.68 7.89
CA CYS A 70 2.62 -10.27 8.12
C CYS A 70 3.17 -9.43 6.98
N GLY A 71 2.29 -8.79 6.23
CA GLY A 71 2.63 -7.80 5.21
C GLY A 71 2.19 -6.40 5.62
N ARG A 72 2.83 -5.38 5.09
CA ARG A 72 2.41 -3.98 5.23
C ARG A 72 2.47 -3.22 3.92
N VAL A 73 1.60 -2.24 3.80
CA VAL A 73 1.61 -1.21 2.76
C VAL A 73 1.79 0.13 3.45
N PHE A 74 2.72 0.94 3.01
CA PHE A 74 3.10 2.17 3.69
C PHE A 74 3.71 3.21 2.74
N MET A 75 3.88 4.43 3.24
CA MET A 75 4.63 5.49 2.56
C MET A 75 6.07 5.48 3.07
N ASP A 76 7.01 5.28 2.16
CA ASP A 76 8.43 5.24 2.47
C ASP A 76 9.06 6.61 2.19
N ALA A 77 9.28 7.39 3.24
CA ALA A 77 9.84 8.73 3.14
C ALA A 77 11.26 8.74 2.55
N ASP A 78 12.02 7.67 2.73
CA ASP A 78 13.40 7.56 2.22
C ASP A 78 13.46 7.49 0.69
N ARG A 79 12.35 7.16 0.05
CA ARG A 79 12.24 7.17 -1.43
C ARG A 79 12.02 8.56 -2.02
N MET A 80 11.71 9.54 -1.19
CA MET A 80 11.55 10.94 -1.60
C MET A 80 12.87 11.68 -1.39
N ASN A 81 13.72 11.69 -2.40
CA ASN A 81 15.01 12.38 -2.37
C ASN A 81 14.92 13.68 -3.18
N TYR A 82 14.66 14.77 -2.49
CA TYR A 82 14.64 16.10 -3.09
C TYR A 82 16.01 16.77 -2.95
N LEU A 83 16.41 17.53 -3.97
CA LEU A 83 17.71 18.20 -4.03
C LEU A 83 17.85 19.37 -3.03
N GLU A 84 16.75 19.84 -2.48
CA GLU A 84 16.71 20.96 -1.53
C GLU A 84 16.93 20.45 -0.09
N PRO A 85 17.93 20.96 0.65
CA PRO A 85 18.30 20.44 1.99
C PRO A 85 17.17 20.54 3.04
N HIS A 86 16.18 21.42 2.83
CA HIS A 86 15.06 21.64 3.74
C HIS A 86 13.81 20.81 3.40
N TRP A 87 13.84 20.10 2.29
CA TRP A 87 12.72 19.31 1.77
C TRP A 87 13.05 17.82 1.82
N THR A 88 13.15 17.27 3.04
CA THR A 88 13.30 15.82 3.21
C THR A 88 12.00 15.08 2.86
N GLY A 89 12.09 13.78 2.62
CA GLY A 89 10.93 12.96 2.38
C GLY A 89 9.90 13.03 3.51
N GLU A 90 10.35 13.09 4.76
CA GLU A 90 9.48 13.23 5.93
C GLU A 90 8.72 14.56 5.91
N VAL A 91 9.40 15.67 5.63
CA VAL A 91 8.79 17.01 5.53
C VAL A 91 7.75 17.04 4.39
N GLN A 92 8.05 16.41 3.25
CA GLN A 92 7.12 16.33 2.13
C GLN A 92 5.89 15.50 2.47
N LEU A 93 6.06 14.37 3.16
CA LEU A 93 4.95 13.53 3.61
C LEU A 93 4.08 14.27 4.62
N GLU A 94 4.68 14.95 5.58
CA GLU A 94 3.96 15.77 6.56
C GLU A 94 3.20 16.91 5.87
N ALA A 95 3.83 17.62 4.95
CA ALA A 95 3.20 18.69 4.19
C ALA A 95 2.01 18.17 3.36
N ALA A 96 2.15 17.02 2.71
CA ALA A 96 1.08 16.40 1.96
C ALA A 96 -0.10 16.01 2.85
N ASN A 97 0.18 15.49 4.05
CA ASN A 97 -0.84 15.10 5.01
C ASN A 97 -1.57 16.31 5.63
N ASN A 98 -0.89 17.43 5.80
CA ASN A 98 -1.43 18.64 6.45
C ASN A 98 -1.97 19.70 5.47
N SER A 99 -2.12 19.39 4.19
CA SER A 99 -2.63 20.32 3.18
C SER A 99 -1.76 21.58 2.95
N VAL A 100 -0.50 21.56 3.34
CA VAL A 100 0.38 22.74 3.34
C VAL A 100 1.34 22.77 2.15
N HIS A 101 1.09 22.06 1.09
CA HIS A 101 1.97 22.01 -0.06
C HIS A 101 1.85 23.30 -0.91
N GLY A 102 2.66 24.29 -0.59
CA GLY A 102 2.74 25.55 -1.36
C GLY A 102 1.46 26.37 -1.41
N GLY A 103 0.53 26.16 -0.48
CA GLY A 103 -0.77 26.85 -0.45
C GLY A 103 -1.74 26.42 -1.57
N ILE A 104 -1.41 25.39 -2.34
CA ILE A 104 -2.16 24.98 -3.54
C ILE A 104 -3.08 23.78 -3.26
N LEU A 105 -2.75 22.94 -2.28
CA LEU A 105 -3.55 21.76 -1.96
C LEU A 105 -4.64 22.07 -0.95
N VAL A 106 -5.87 21.92 -1.39
CA VAL A 106 -7.07 22.17 -0.57
C VAL A 106 -7.44 20.96 0.29
N ASN A 107 -7.01 19.74 -0.07
CA ASN A 107 -7.41 18.48 0.56
C ASN A 107 -6.21 17.56 0.86
N GLY A 108 -5.12 18.09 1.41
CA GLY A 108 -3.98 17.26 1.81
C GLY A 108 -4.37 16.19 2.82
N GLY A 109 -3.72 15.05 2.76
CA GLY A 109 -3.99 13.91 3.62
C GLY A 109 -5.21 13.07 3.24
N ARG A 110 -6.09 13.58 2.39
CA ARG A 110 -7.32 12.87 2.01
C ARG A 110 -7.06 11.52 1.34
N TYR A 111 -6.00 11.40 0.57
CA TYR A 111 -5.60 10.13 -0.04
C TYR A 111 -5.39 9.04 1.02
N TRP A 112 -4.82 9.40 2.17
CA TRP A 112 -4.57 8.46 3.26
C TRP A 112 -5.84 8.09 4.00
N ASP A 113 -6.70 9.07 4.30
CA ASP A 113 -7.99 8.83 4.93
C ASP A 113 -8.86 7.93 4.03
N SER A 114 -8.92 8.24 2.74
CA SER A 114 -9.64 7.40 1.76
C SER A 114 -9.04 5.99 1.67
N PHE A 115 -7.73 5.86 1.75
CA PHE A 115 -7.07 4.56 1.78
C PHE A 115 -7.41 3.76 3.04
N MET A 116 -7.42 4.40 4.20
CA MET A 116 -7.82 3.77 5.46
C MET A 116 -9.29 3.33 5.45
N GLU A 117 -10.17 4.16 4.92
CA GLU A 117 -11.58 3.80 4.71
C GLU A 117 -11.72 2.60 3.78
N TYR A 118 -10.98 2.60 2.67
CA TYR A 118 -10.95 1.46 1.74
C TYR A 118 -10.45 0.19 2.41
N CYS A 119 -9.37 0.25 3.17
CA CYS A 119 -8.81 -0.90 3.89
C CYS A 119 -9.81 -1.45 4.91
N ASN A 120 -10.44 -0.58 5.69
CA ASN A 120 -11.44 -0.98 6.68
C ASN A 120 -12.64 -1.68 6.04
N ALA A 121 -13.05 -1.24 4.86
CA ALA A 121 -14.18 -1.83 4.14
C ALA A 121 -13.81 -3.13 3.39
N ASN A 122 -12.59 -3.26 2.88
CA ASN A 122 -12.27 -4.26 1.86
C ASN A 122 -11.13 -5.22 2.21
N ALA A 123 -10.17 -4.84 3.07
CA ALA A 123 -8.94 -5.61 3.26
C ALA A 123 -9.20 -7.06 3.69
N LEU A 124 -10.16 -7.29 4.60
CA LEU A 124 -10.52 -8.64 5.04
C LEU A 124 -11.08 -9.49 3.89
N ASN A 125 -11.95 -8.90 3.07
CA ASN A 125 -12.54 -9.62 1.93
C ASN A 125 -11.49 -9.90 0.85
N ILE A 126 -10.58 -8.97 0.59
CA ILE A 126 -9.45 -9.17 -0.33
C ILE A 126 -8.61 -10.36 0.15
N LEU A 127 -8.22 -10.37 1.43
CA LEU A 127 -7.43 -11.47 1.98
C LEU A 127 -8.17 -12.81 1.89
N LYS A 128 -9.46 -12.85 2.23
CA LYS A 128 -10.28 -14.07 2.08
C LYS A 128 -10.32 -14.57 0.64
N GLN A 129 -10.45 -13.69 -0.32
CA GLN A 129 -10.44 -14.06 -1.74
C GLN A 129 -9.08 -14.63 -2.17
N GLU A 130 -7.98 -14.00 -1.75
CA GLU A 130 -6.64 -14.48 -2.07
C GLU A 130 -6.35 -15.85 -1.40
N LEU A 131 -6.80 -16.07 -0.18
CA LEU A 131 -6.72 -17.37 0.49
C LEU A 131 -7.52 -18.46 -0.26
N ARG A 132 -8.73 -18.14 -0.74
CA ARG A 132 -9.53 -19.05 -1.57
C ARG A 132 -8.84 -19.40 -2.88
N LYS A 133 -8.18 -18.44 -3.53
CA LYS A 133 -7.37 -18.68 -4.73
C LYS A 133 -6.21 -19.66 -4.47
N GLN A 134 -5.69 -19.69 -3.23
CA GLN A 134 -4.70 -20.68 -2.82
C GLN A 134 -5.30 -22.05 -2.46
N GLY A 135 -6.61 -22.20 -2.57
CA GLY A 135 -7.32 -23.47 -2.29
C GLY A 135 -7.76 -23.63 -0.84
N LEU A 136 -7.65 -22.60 -0.01
CA LEU A 136 -8.13 -22.61 1.37
C LEU A 136 -9.62 -22.26 1.43
N ASN A 137 -10.40 -23.10 2.15
CA ASN A 137 -11.82 -22.82 2.36
C ASN A 137 -12.00 -21.87 3.56
N VAL A 138 -12.00 -20.58 3.28
CA VAL A 138 -12.15 -19.51 4.28
C VAL A 138 -13.58 -18.95 4.23
N ARG A 139 -14.24 -18.87 5.39
CA ARG A 139 -15.60 -18.33 5.57
C ARG A 139 -15.57 -16.88 6.04
#